data_15315aef23fb2f480c538e9a40db86e9
#
_entry.id   15315aef23fb2f480c538e9a40db86e9
#
_cell.length_a   1.000
_cell.length_b   1.000
_cell.length_c   1.000
_cell.angle_alpha   90.00
_cell.angle_beta   90.00
_cell.angle_gamma   90.00
#
_symmetry.space_group_name_H-M   'P 1'
#
loop_
_entity.id
_entity.type
_entity.pdbx_description
1 polymer ?
#
loop_
_entity_poly.entity_id
_entity_poly.type
_entity_poly.pdbx_seq_one_letter_code
_entity_poly.pdbx_strand_id
1 'polypeptide(L)'
;LCGWQNSYSTEIAEKLLPEMIFRDVNHPCIFVWANGNEGGWNTAVDNRFADYDPQKRHVIHPWADFNGLAKRHYPNGTDNMYRLERGHKVFMMTEFLHALYDRGQGAGLKGLWSKFKANPLFAGGFLWAYVDEAVRRTDTGQMDTYGPNAPDGIVGANREKEGSFYTVREVWSPIQIHPLKITSSFKGDFY
;
A
#
# COMPACT_ATOMS: atom_id res chain seq x y z
N LEU A 1 -3.64 4.61 -13.55
CA LEU A 1 -4.68 4.61 -14.60
C LEU A 1 -5.66 5.76 -14.36
N CYS A 2 -5.15 6.98 -14.47
CA CYS A 2 -6.00 8.16 -14.49
C CYS A 2 -6.86 8.12 -15.76
N GLY A 3 -8.19 8.10 -15.66
CA GLY A 3 -9.07 8.18 -16.82
C GLY A 3 -10.16 7.13 -16.98
N TRP A 4 -10.46 6.38 -15.94
CA TRP A 4 -11.55 5.38 -15.94
C TRP A 4 -12.98 5.96 -16.16
N GLN A 5 -13.13 7.26 -16.30
CA GLN A 5 -14.42 7.93 -16.24
C GLN A 5 -15.12 8.10 -17.60
N ASN A 6 -14.51 7.69 -18.70
CA ASN A 6 -15.13 7.77 -20.02
C ASN A 6 -15.76 6.43 -20.45
N SER A 7 -16.62 6.44 -21.46
CA SER A 7 -17.32 5.25 -21.97
C SER A 7 -16.37 4.13 -22.42
N TYR A 8 -15.25 4.50 -23.04
CA TYR A 8 -14.23 3.55 -23.47
C TYR A 8 -13.55 2.86 -22.26
N SER A 9 -13.29 3.60 -21.19
CA SER A 9 -12.76 3.03 -19.94
C SER A 9 -13.75 2.08 -19.28
N THR A 10 -15.04 2.34 -19.35
CA THR A 10 -16.07 1.42 -18.84
C THR A 10 -16.07 0.12 -19.62
N GLU A 11 -16.03 0.17 -20.94
CA GLU A 11 -15.96 -1.03 -21.78
C GLU A 11 -14.71 -1.89 -21.47
N ILE A 12 -13.57 -1.27 -21.32
CA ILE A 12 -12.33 -1.96 -20.93
C ILE A 12 -12.45 -2.55 -19.53
N ALA A 13 -12.98 -1.78 -18.57
CA ALA A 13 -13.17 -2.25 -17.21
C ALA A 13 -14.09 -3.48 -17.15
N GLU A 14 -15.18 -3.48 -17.88
CA GLU A 14 -16.12 -4.62 -17.96
C GLU A 14 -15.49 -5.89 -18.53
N LYS A 15 -14.50 -5.76 -19.42
CA LYS A 15 -13.72 -6.91 -19.91
C LYS A 15 -12.70 -7.41 -18.92
N LEU A 16 -11.94 -6.51 -18.29
CA LEU A 16 -10.83 -6.88 -17.41
C LEU A 16 -11.28 -7.32 -16.02
N LEU A 17 -12.44 -6.81 -15.56
CA LEU A 17 -12.97 -7.09 -14.23
C LEU A 17 -13.18 -8.59 -13.96
N PRO A 18 -13.91 -9.34 -14.83
CA PRO A 18 -14.06 -10.77 -14.61
C PRO A 18 -12.75 -11.53 -14.68
N GLU A 19 -11.81 -11.15 -15.56
CA GLU A 19 -10.51 -11.81 -15.65
C GLU A 19 -9.71 -11.66 -14.36
N MET A 20 -9.67 -10.46 -13.79
CA MET A 20 -9.01 -10.19 -12.52
C MET A 20 -9.64 -10.99 -11.38
N ILE A 21 -10.97 -10.92 -11.27
CA ILE A 21 -11.67 -11.58 -10.16
C ILE A 21 -11.54 -13.10 -10.28
N PHE A 22 -11.75 -13.70 -11.44
CA PHE A 22 -11.63 -15.15 -11.62
C PHE A 22 -10.22 -15.67 -11.35
N ARG A 23 -9.19 -14.89 -11.68
CA ARG A 23 -7.81 -15.23 -11.33
C ARG A 23 -7.59 -15.25 -9.82
N ASP A 24 -8.15 -14.27 -9.11
CA ASP A 24 -7.72 -13.93 -7.75
C ASP A 24 -8.76 -14.27 -6.65
N VAL A 25 -9.99 -14.62 -7.01
CA VAL A 25 -11.12 -14.81 -6.07
C VAL A 25 -10.85 -15.85 -4.98
N ASN A 26 -10.04 -16.86 -5.26
CA ASN A 26 -9.68 -17.93 -4.32
C ASN A 26 -8.47 -17.61 -3.42
N HIS A 27 -7.91 -16.39 -3.53
CA HIS A 27 -6.81 -15.98 -2.66
C HIS A 27 -7.36 -15.39 -1.35
N PRO A 28 -7.16 -16.04 -0.19
CA PRO A 28 -7.73 -15.58 1.08
C PRO A 28 -7.13 -14.28 1.59
N CYS A 29 -5.97 -13.86 1.07
CA CYS A 29 -5.36 -12.58 1.38
C CYS A 29 -6.09 -11.38 0.75
N ILE A 30 -6.95 -11.61 -0.26
CA ILE A 30 -7.77 -10.54 -0.83
C ILE A 30 -9.01 -10.36 0.04
N PHE A 31 -9.15 -9.22 0.66
CA PHE A 31 -10.29 -8.88 1.52
C PHE A 31 -11.13 -7.73 0.99
N VAL A 32 -10.59 -6.93 0.05
CA VAL A 32 -11.28 -5.86 -0.67
C VAL A 32 -10.81 -5.80 -2.12
N TRP A 33 -11.63 -5.25 -3.00
CA TRP A 33 -11.27 -4.91 -4.37
C TRP A 33 -11.07 -3.40 -4.49
N ALA A 34 -10.04 -2.97 -5.21
CA ALA A 34 -9.81 -1.56 -5.48
C ALA A 34 -10.25 -1.22 -6.91
N ASN A 35 -11.17 -0.28 -7.05
CA ASN A 35 -11.60 0.25 -8.33
C ASN A 35 -10.94 1.61 -8.56
N GLY A 36 -9.96 1.64 -9.44
CA GLY A 36 -9.22 2.85 -9.81
C GLY A 36 -8.08 3.21 -8.87
N ASN A 37 -7.58 4.42 -9.05
CA ASN A 37 -6.47 5.00 -8.29
C ASN A 37 -6.54 6.54 -8.35
N GLU A 38 -6.06 7.23 -7.31
CA GLU A 38 -5.81 8.69 -7.28
C GLU A 38 -6.95 9.55 -7.89
N GLY A 39 -8.19 9.27 -7.54
CA GLY A 39 -9.37 9.95 -8.08
C GLY A 39 -9.83 9.46 -9.46
N GLY A 40 -9.09 8.53 -10.09
CA GLY A 40 -9.43 7.93 -11.38
C GLY A 40 -10.21 6.62 -11.22
N TRP A 41 -11.40 6.65 -10.63
CA TRP A 41 -12.28 5.48 -10.51
C TRP A 41 -13.55 5.67 -11.32
N ASN A 42 -14.18 4.55 -11.69
CA ASN A 42 -15.44 4.52 -12.40
C ASN A 42 -16.52 3.82 -11.56
N THR A 43 -17.37 4.60 -10.92
CA THR A 43 -18.44 4.09 -10.05
C THR A 43 -19.49 3.25 -10.78
N ALA A 44 -19.60 3.37 -12.10
CA ALA A 44 -20.55 2.58 -12.89
C ALA A 44 -20.28 1.07 -12.83
N VAL A 45 -19.01 0.69 -12.55
CA VAL A 45 -18.61 -0.74 -12.48
C VAL A 45 -18.56 -1.28 -11.06
N ASP A 46 -18.81 -0.48 -10.03
CA ASP A 46 -18.70 -0.93 -8.63
C ASP A 46 -19.56 -2.16 -8.32
N ASN A 47 -20.80 -2.13 -8.76
CA ASN A 47 -21.74 -3.24 -8.50
C ASN A 47 -21.37 -4.50 -9.30
N ARG A 48 -20.62 -4.36 -10.38
CA ARG A 48 -20.24 -5.47 -11.24
C ARG A 48 -19.23 -6.41 -10.57
N PHE A 49 -18.49 -5.94 -9.57
CA PHE A 49 -17.60 -6.80 -8.78
C PHE A 49 -18.36 -7.94 -8.10
N ALA A 50 -19.54 -7.65 -7.56
CA ALA A 50 -20.36 -8.64 -6.88
C ALA A 50 -20.99 -9.69 -7.83
N ASP A 51 -21.03 -9.43 -9.14
CA ASP A 51 -21.48 -10.40 -10.13
C ASP A 51 -20.50 -11.58 -10.30
N TYR A 52 -19.21 -11.32 -10.04
CA TYR A 52 -18.14 -12.28 -10.27
C TYR A 52 -17.49 -12.78 -8.97
N ASP A 53 -17.64 -12.05 -7.86
CA ASP A 53 -17.11 -12.44 -6.55
C ASP A 53 -18.21 -13.09 -5.69
N PRO A 54 -18.18 -14.42 -5.48
CA PRO A 54 -19.18 -15.11 -4.63
C PRO A 54 -19.19 -14.61 -3.18
N GLN A 55 -18.05 -14.08 -2.70
CA GLN A 55 -17.93 -13.53 -1.34
C GLN A 55 -18.47 -12.09 -1.25
N LYS A 56 -18.73 -11.45 -2.38
CA LYS A 56 -19.21 -10.06 -2.45
C LYS A 56 -18.38 -9.10 -1.61
N ARG A 57 -17.05 -9.23 -1.71
CA ARG A 57 -16.11 -8.37 -0.99
C ARG A 57 -16.36 -6.91 -1.33
N HIS A 58 -16.06 -6.05 -0.37
CA HIS A 58 -16.21 -4.62 -0.56
C HIS A 58 -15.32 -4.09 -1.68
N VAL A 59 -15.87 -3.16 -2.46
CA VAL A 59 -15.09 -2.36 -3.41
C VAL A 59 -14.66 -1.08 -2.70
N ILE A 60 -13.43 -0.65 -2.91
CA ILE A 60 -12.90 0.60 -2.41
C ILE A 60 -12.44 1.50 -3.55
N HIS A 61 -12.47 2.80 -3.28
CA HIS A 61 -11.86 3.83 -4.13
C HIS A 61 -10.66 4.42 -3.37
N PRO A 62 -9.40 4.22 -3.82
CA PRO A 62 -8.26 4.88 -3.22
C PRO A 62 -8.46 6.40 -3.17
N TRP A 63 -7.99 7.07 -2.11
CA TRP A 63 -8.20 8.47 -1.77
C TRP A 63 -9.59 8.84 -1.23
N ALA A 64 -10.63 8.12 -1.56
CA ALA A 64 -11.98 8.46 -1.12
C ALA A 64 -12.42 7.67 0.11
N ASP A 65 -13.15 8.31 1.01
CA ASP A 65 -13.91 7.60 2.02
C ASP A 65 -15.08 6.88 1.35
N PHE A 66 -15.12 5.58 1.46
CA PHE A 66 -16.11 4.76 0.77
C PHE A 66 -16.40 3.47 1.55
N ASN A 67 -17.63 3.05 1.61
CA ASN A 67 -18.07 1.82 2.27
C ASN A 67 -17.55 1.65 3.72
N GLY A 68 -17.58 2.71 4.52
CA GLY A 68 -17.17 2.66 5.92
C GLY A 68 -15.65 2.69 6.15
N LEU A 69 -14.85 2.74 5.09
CA LEU A 69 -13.41 2.83 5.16
C LEU A 69 -12.93 4.26 4.85
N ALA A 70 -12.06 4.77 5.70
CA ALA A 70 -11.29 5.98 5.44
C ALA A 70 -9.93 5.59 4.87
N LYS A 71 -9.57 6.12 3.71
CA LYS A 71 -8.35 5.73 2.98
C LYS A 71 -7.54 6.95 2.58
N ARG A 72 -6.21 6.79 2.60
CA ARG A 72 -5.28 7.80 2.12
C ARG A 72 -4.05 7.15 1.49
N HIS A 73 -3.56 7.79 0.43
CA HIS A 73 -2.19 7.63 -0.01
C HIS A 73 -1.31 8.55 0.83
N TYR A 74 -0.15 8.10 1.22
CA TYR A 74 0.92 8.86 1.89
C TYR A 74 0.41 9.75 3.05
N PRO A 75 -0.21 9.18 4.09
CA PRO A 75 -0.74 9.98 5.18
C PRO A 75 0.39 10.71 5.90
N ASN A 76 0.26 12.02 6.04
CA ASN A 76 1.13 12.80 6.92
C ASN A 76 0.68 12.67 8.38
N GLY A 77 1.62 12.87 9.31
CA GLY A 77 1.42 12.53 10.72
C GLY A 77 0.38 13.38 11.47
N THR A 78 -0.05 14.53 10.95
CA THR A 78 -0.95 15.45 11.67
C THR A 78 -2.39 15.32 11.22
N ASP A 79 -2.69 15.52 9.95
CA ASP A 79 -4.08 15.55 9.46
C ASP A 79 -4.78 14.20 9.50
N ASN A 80 -4.02 13.13 9.28
CA ASN A 80 -4.60 11.80 9.23
C ASN A 80 -4.75 11.18 10.62
N MET A 81 -3.89 11.52 11.57
CA MET A 81 -4.09 11.17 12.99
C MET A 81 -5.37 11.80 13.53
N TYR A 82 -5.63 13.08 13.22
CA TYR A 82 -6.86 13.76 13.62
C TYR A 82 -8.12 13.05 13.09
N ARG A 83 -8.09 12.61 11.83
CA ARG A 83 -9.19 11.83 11.22
C ARG A 83 -9.38 10.47 11.88
N LEU A 84 -8.29 9.81 12.22
CA LEU A 84 -8.30 8.52 12.90
C LEU A 84 -8.81 8.66 14.34
N GLU A 85 -8.35 9.65 15.09
CA GLU A 85 -8.69 9.86 16.48
C GLU A 85 -10.14 10.33 16.69
N ARG A 86 -10.66 11.13 15.77
CA ARG A 86 -12.04 11.66 15.82
C ARG A 86 -13.01 10.96 14.90
N GLY A 87 -12.53 10.05 14.08
CA GLY A 87 -13.34 9.28 13.14
C GLY A 87 -13.92 8.03 13.78
N HIS A 88 -14.96 7.52 13.13
CA HIS A 88 -15.62 6.25 13.48
C HIS A 88 -15.44 5.21 12.35
N LYS A 89 -14.54 5.49 11.40
CA LYS A 89 -14.29 4.64 10.25
C LYS A 89 -12.96 3.92 10.42
N VAL A 90 -12.92 2.69 9.96
CA VAL A 90 -11.66 1.96 9.83
C VAL A 90 -10.75 2.71 8.84
N PHE A 91 -9.52 2.99 9.24
CA PHE A 91 -8.54 3.71 8.44
C PHE A 91 -7.51 2.77 7.85
N MET A 92 -7.24 2.93 6.55
CA MET A 92 -6.27 2.13 5.81
C MET A 92 -5.42 3.03 4.91
N MET A 93 -4.11 2.84 4.94
CA MET A 93 -3.19 3.49 4.00
C MET A 93 -3.19 2.70 2.69
N THR A 94 -3.67 3.30 1.62
CA THR A 94 -3.75 2.64 0.31
C THR A 94 -2.44 2.69 -0.48
N GLU A 95 -1.58 3.64 -0.15
CA GLU A 95 -0.17 3.70 -0.55
C GLU A 95 0.63 4.43 0.52
N PHE A 96 1.83 3.97 0.83
CA PHE A 96 2.77 4.67 1.71
C PHE A 96 4.20 4.13 1.54
N LEU A 97 5.16 4.84 2.11
CA LEU A 97 6.58 4.50 2.07
C LEU A 97 7.14 4.47 0.63
N HIS A 98 6.78 5.44 -0.18
CA HIS A 98 7.40 5.66 -1.47
C HIS A 98 8.84 6.17 -1.27
N ALA A 99 9.85 5.51 -1.86
CA ALA A 99 11.24 5.88 -1.64
C ALA A 99 11.56 7.33 -2.00
N LEU A 100 10.94 7.89 -3.04
CA LEU A 100 11.10 9.29 -3.44
C LEU A 100 10.53 10.29 -2.43
N TYR A 101 9.41 9.95 -1.79
CA TYR A 101 8.75 10.85 -0.85
C TYR A 101 9.26 10.68 0.57
N ASP A 102 9.82 9.54 0.88
CA ASP A 102 10.27 9.19 2.23
C ASP A 102 11.67 9.70 2.58
N ARG A 103 12.42 10.18 1.60
CA ARG A 103 13.76 10.78 1.75
C ARG A 103 14.68 10.12 2.78
N GLY A 104 14.66 8.85 2.92
CA GLY A 104 15.44 8.15 3.94
C GLY A 104 15.17 6.65 3.95
N GLN A 105 14.66 6.15 2.83
CA GLN A 105 14.47 4.73 2.61
C GLN A 105 13.79 4.02 3.79
N GLY A 106 12.68 4.58 4.24
CA GLY A 106 11.88 4.03 5.33
C GLY A 106 12.26 4.49 6.73
N ALA A 107 13.18 5.42 6.91
CA ALA A 107 13.59 5.91 8.24
C ALA A 107 12.41 6.45 9.07
N GLY A 108 11.38 7.03 8.44
CA GLY A 108 10.16 7.51 9.10
C GLY A 108 9.17 6.41 9.51
N LEU A 109 9.31 5.18 8.99
CA LEU A 109 8.32 4.12 9.14
C LEU A 109 8.02 3.79 10.60
N LYS A 110 9.04 3.64 11.43
CA LYS A 110 8.85 3.27 12.85
C LYS A 110 7.96 4.26 13.60
N GLY A 111 8.21 5.55 13.41
CA GLY A 111 7.42 6.62 14.05
C GLY A 111 5.99 6.67 13.52
N LEU A 112 5.82 6.60 12.21
CA LEU A 112 4.52 6.57 11.55
C LEU A 112 3.70 5.35 12.00
N TRP A 113 4.28 4.16 11.87
CA TRP A 113 3.63 2.88 12.17
C TRP A 113 3.21 2.77 13.62
N SER A 114 4.08 3.19 14.56
CA SER A 114 3.77 3.16 15.99
C SER A 114 2.58 4.04 16.34
N LYS A 115 2.49 5.24 15.76
CA LYS A 115 1.37 6.14 15.98
C LYS A 115 0.05 5.56 15.47
N PHE A 116 0.03 5.06 14.24
CA PHE A 116 -1.18 4.49 13.65
C PHE A 116 -1.60 3.20 14.35
N LYS A 117 -0.65 2.30 14.64
CA LYS A 117 -0.91 1.02 15.31
C LYS A 117 -1.50 1.18 16.71
N ALA A 118 -1.27 2.29 17.37
CA ALA A 118 -1.85 2.58 18.69
C ALA A 118 -3.38 2.80 18.64
N ASN A 119 -3.96 3.05 17.46
CA ASN A 119 -5.38 3.25 17.30
C ASN A 119 -6.08 1.98 16.80
N PRO A 120 -7.13 1.48 17.49
CA PRO A 120 -7.83 0.24 17.12
C PRO A 120 -8.57 0.31 15.78
N LEU A 121 -8.79 1.49 15.23
CA LEU A 121 -9.41 1.66 13.91
C LEU A 121 -8.40 1.60 12.76
N PHE A 122 -7.11 1.45 13.04
CA PHE A 122 -6.09 1.32 12.00
C PHE A 122 -6.02 -0.11 11.48
N ALA A 123 -6.32 -0.29 10.20
CA ALA A 123 -6.34 -1.60 9.54
C ALA A 123 -5.02 -1.96 8.84
N GLY A 124 -4.03 -1.07 8.86
CA GLY A 124 -2.75 -1.29 8.16
C GLY A 124 -2.63 -0.50 6.86
N GLY A 125 -1.81 -0.99 5.95
CA GLY A 125 -1.58 -0.28 4.70
C GLY A 125 -0.78 -1.08 3.69
N PHE A 126 -0.68 -0.53 2.48
CA PHE A 126 0.02 -1.11 1.34
C PHE A 126 1.20 -0.25 0.95
N LEU A 127 2.36 -0.86 0.83
CA LEU A 127 3.57 -0.18 0.39
C LEU A 127 3.47 0.21 -1.09
N TRP A 128 3.95 1.39 -1.43
CA TRP A 128 4.32 1.71 -2.78
C TRP A 128 5.84 1.94 -2.86
N ALA A 129 6.64 0.99 -3.33
CA ALA A 129 6.12 -0.30 -3.79
C ALA A 129 6.98 -1.44 -3.22
N TYR A 130 6.73 -2.67 -3.66
CA TYR A 130 7.61 -3.78 -3.30
C TYR A 130 8.91 -3.76 -4.09
N VAL A 131 8.81 -3.51 -5.39
CA VAL A 131 9.90 -3.56 -6.36
C VAL A 131 9.99 -2.24 -7.11
N ASP A 132 11.22 -1.80 -7.38
CA ASP A 132 11.47 -0.68 -8.28
C ASP A 132 10.84 -0.90 -9.66
N GLU A 133 10.27 0.17 -10.23
CA GLU A 133 9.64 0.14 -11.54
C GLU A 133 10.68 0.00 -12.65
N ALA A 134 10.96 -1.23 -13.04
CA ALA A 134 11.82 -1.51 -14.17
C ALA A 134 11.44 -2.83 -14.86
N VAL A 135 11.53 -2.84 -16.17
CA VAL A 135 11.24 -3.99 -17.00
C VAL A 135 12.39 -4.24 -17.96
N ARG A 136 12.88 -5.48 -18.02
CA ARG A 136 13.89 -5.84 -19.01
C ARG A 136 13.23 -5.95 -20.38
N ARG A 137 13.68 -5.14 -21.32
CA ARG A 137 13.23 -5.20 -22.72
C ARG A 137 13.71 -6.49 -23.37
N THR A 138 12.82 -7.16 -24.06
CA THR A 138 13.13 -8.41 -24.78
C THR A 138 13.89 -8.18 -26.08
N ASP A 139 13.75 -6.99 -26.70
CA ASP A 139 14.39 -6.61 -27.97
C ASP A 139 15.83 -6.13 -27.80
N THR A 140 16.14 -5.41 -26.72
CA THR A 140 17.47 -4.83 -26.47
C THR A 140 18.22 -5.46 -25.29
N GLY A 141 17.52 -6.18 -24.42
CA GLY A 141 18.07 -6.69 -23.16
C GLY A 141 18.35 -5.60 -22.10
N GLN A 142 18.05 -4.34 -22.41
CA GLN A 142 18.24 -3.21 -21.49
C GLN A 142 17.08 -3.12 -20.50
N MET A 143 17.36 -2.55 -19.33
CA MET A 143 16.31 -2.17 -18.38
C MET A 143 15.62 -0.92 -18.86
N ASP A 144 14.30 -0.98 -18.97
CA ASP A 144 13.42 0.16 -19.19
C ASP A 144 12.85 0.59 -17.85
N THR A 145 13.13 1.83 -17.45
CA THR A 145 12.80 2.37 -16.15
C THR A 145 11.96 3.64 -16.28
N TYR A 146 11.17 3.94 -15.25
CA TYR A 146 10.39 5.18 -15.20
C TYR A 146 11.23 6.39 -14.75
N GLY A 147 12.49 6.46 -15.19
CA GLY A 147 13.40 7.56 -14.88
C GLY A 147 13.61 7.76 -13.37
N PRO A 148 13.54 9.02 -12.86
CA PRO A 148 13.79 9.29 -11.44
C PRO A 148 12.70 8.77 -10.50
N ASN A 149 11.56 8.34 -11.01
CA ASN A 149 10.46 7.76 -10.21
C ASN A 149 10.59 6.24 -10.06
N ALA A 150 11.50 5.61 -10.80
CA ALA A 150 11.68 4.17 -10.77
C ALA A 150 12.11 3.60 -9.40
N PRO A 151 13.01 4.25 -8.61
CA PRO A 151 13.45 3.72 -7.33
C PRO A 151 12.44 4.03 -6.21
N ASP A 152 11.31 3.36 -6.22
CA ASP A 152 10.21 3.50 -5.27
C ASP A 152 9.89 2.22 -4.49
N GLY A 153 10.57 1.14 -4.82
CA GLY A 153 10.45 -0.16 -4.15
C GLY A 153 11.20 -0.26 -2.83
N ILE A 154 10.99 -1.36 -2.14
CA ILE A 154 11.84 -1.78 -1.01
C ILE A 154 12.91 -2.78 -1.45
N VAL A 155 12.81 -3.26 -2.68
CA VAL A 155 13.84 -4.03 -3.38
C VAL A 155 14.02 -3.46 -4.78
N GLY A 156 15.25 -3.46 -5.26
CA GLY A 156 15.57 -3.01 -6.61
C GLY A 156 15.03 -3.92 -7.70
N ALA A 157 15.16 -3.48 -8.95
CA ALA A 157 14.64 -4.15 -10.13
C ALA A 157 15.14 -5.60 -10.31
N ASN A 158 16.33 -5.90 -9.83
CA ASN A 158 16.90 -7.26 -9.84
C ASN A 158 16.72 -8.00 -8.51
N ARG A 159 15.82 -7.51 -7.64
CA ARG A 159 15.48 -8.07 -6.32
C ARG A 159 16.56 -7.89 -5.25
N GLU A 160 17.52 -7.03 -5.47
CA GLU A 160 18.46 -6.61 -4.43
C GLU A 160 17.71 -5.88 -3.31
N LYS A 161 18.05 -6.18 -2.06
CA LYS A 161 17.40 -5.60 -0.89
C LYS A 161 17.94 -4.20 -0.63
N GLU A 162 17.06 -3.23 -0.50
CA GLU A 162 17.41 -1.85 -0.20
C GLU A 162 17.28 -1.52 1.29
N GLY A 163 17.63 -0.31 1.67
CA GLY A 163 17.56 0.13 3.07
C GLY A 163 16.15 0.03 3.66
N SER A 164 15.14 0.40 2.88
CA SER A 164 13.72 0.30 3.24
C SER A 164 13.26 -1.14 3.49
N PHE A 165 13.81 -2.12 2.77
CA PHE A 165 13.54 -3.54 3.04
C PHE A 165 13.88 -3.93 4.48
N TYR A 166 15.06 -3.53 4.96
CA TYR A 166 15.50 -3.86 6.32
C TYR A 166 14.68 -3.10 7.36
N THR A 167 14.32 -1.85 7.08
CA THR A 167 13.44 -1.07 7.95
C THR A 167 12.05 -1.71 8.09
N VAL A 168 11.43 -2.10 6.97
CA VAL A 168 10.14 -2.81 6.98
C VAL A 168 10.24 -4.12 7.75
N ARG A 169 11.26 -4.92 7.49
CA ARG A 169 11.50 -6.18 8.19
C ARG A 169 11.60 -5.99 9.71
N GLU A 170 12.32 -4.97 10.15
CA GLU A 170 12.46 -4.68 11.56
C GLU A 170 11.15 -4.20 12.19
N VAL A 171 10.52 -3.18 11.59
CA VAL A 171 9.32 -2.54 12.14
C VAL A 171 8.11 -3.47 12.16
N TRP A 172 8.00 -4.35 11.18
CA TRP A 172 6.89 -5.31 11.06
C TRP A 172 7.19 -6.68 11.65
N SER A 173 8.40 -6.89 12.18
CA SER A 173 8.69 -8.15 12.88
C SER A 173 7.72 -8.35 14.04
N PRO A 174 7.11 -9.53 14.18
CA PRO A 174 6.26 -9.85 15.33
C PRO A 174 7.07 -9.96 16.62
N ILE A 175 8.37 -10.16 16.51
CA ILE A 175 9.30 -10.24 17.66
C ILE A 175 10.20 -9.00 17.60
N GLN A 176 10.17 -8.21 18.65
CA GLN A 176 10.99 -7.01 18.80
C GLN A 176 12.02 -7.25 19.90
N ILE A 177 13.24 -6.79 19.69
CA ILE A 177 14.31 -6.83 20.70
C ILE A 177 14.56 -5.40 21.17
N HIS A 178 14.33 -5.17 22.44
CA HIS A 178 14.54 -3.86 23.06
C HIS A 178 15.63 -3.94 24.12
N PRO A 179 16.52 -2.94 24.21
CA PRO A 179 17.50 -2.90 25.30
C PRO A 179 16.76 -2.69 26.63
N LEU A 180 17.01 -3.55 27.60
CA LEU A 180 16.46 -3.41 28.95
C LEU A 180 17.01 -2.17 29.64
N LYS A 181 18.31 -1.94 29.48
CA LYS A 181 19.03 -0.82 30.09
C LYS A 181 20.21 -0.41 29.22
N ILE A 182 20.33 0.88 28.99
CA ILE A 182 21.50 1.48 28.32
C ILE A 182 22.21 2.35 29.34
N THR A 183 23.47 2.02 29.62
CA THR A 183 24.37 2.76 30.54
C THR A 183 25.71 2.97 29.88
N SER A 184 26.57 3.78 30.49
CA SER A 184 27.97 3.95 30.03
C SER A 184 28.77 2.64 30.01
N SER A 185 28.34 1.63 30.75
CA SER A 185 28.91 0.28 30.79
C SER A 185 28.00 -0.76 30.11
N PHE A 186 27.19 -0.35 29.14
CA PHE A 186 26.27 -1.22 28.44
C PHE A 186 26.93 -2.48 27.89
N LYS A 187 26.41 -3.63 28.24
CA LYS A 187 26.94 -4.95 27.85
C LYS A 187 25.89 -5.81 27.11
N GLY A 188 24.86 -5.19 26.57
CA GLY A 188 23.85 -5.90 25.76
C GLY A 188 22.76 -6.61 26.56
N ASP A 189 22.23 -6.01 27.62
CA ASP A 189 21.08 -6.54 28.34
C ASP A 189 19.79 -6.28 27.53
N PHE A 190 19.05 -7.35 27.24
CA PHE A 190 17.82 -7.31 26.44
C PHE A 190 16.69 -8.07 27.15
N TYR A 191 15.44 -7.76 26.76
CA TYR A 191 14.22 -8.46 27.15
C TYR A 191 13.39 -8.86 25.92
#